data_7438eba8b997a964f196ea7349b2c080
#
_entry.id   7438eba8b997a964f196ea7349b2c080
#
_cell.length_a   1.000
_cell.length_b   1.000
_cell.length_c   1.000
_cell.angle_alpha   90.00
_cell.angle_beta   90.00
_cell.angle_gamma   90.00
#
_symmetry.space_group_name_H-M   'P 1'
#
loop_
_entity.id
_entity.type
_entity.pdbx_description
1 polymer ?
#
loop_
_entity_poly.entity_id
_entity_poly.type
_entity_poly.pdbx_seq_one_letter_code
_entity_poly.pdbx_strand_id
1 'polypeptide(L)'
;MTIPDVLPHLFILGRNGDDVIVRLAGTHLDERTGTPLTGRSVFTMYGPSGAALHRRLFPLLFATPFGALKHVLVKLSGGLWRDADILYLPVSAGADGDIQLVSCAIALDDTSYQEGLALGEEMERISHLTLMAVDDRPLPTADRIAAQVLGDAHAGHRLHILRA
;
A
#
# COMPACT_ATOMS: atom_id res chain seq x y z
N MET A 1 -17.31 -7.46 11.04
CA MET A 1 -16.27 -6.40 11.11
C MET A 1 -16.97 -5.06 11.08
N THR A 2 -16.72 -4.21 12.05
CA THR A 2 -17.28 -2.84 12.13
C THR A 2 -16.16 -1.84 11.83
N ILE A 3 -16.51 -0.58 11.51
CA ILE A 3 -15.49 0.47 11.24
C ILE A 3 -14.46 0.61 12.38
N PRO A 4 -14.84 0.59 13.67
CA PRO A 4 -13.89 0.61 14.77
C PRO A 4 -12.86 -0.52 14.76
N ASP A 5 -13.21 -1.70 14.27
CA ASP A 5 -12.28 -2.85 14.20
C ASP A 5 -11.19 -2.64 13.15
N VAL A 6 -11.44 -1.80 12.15
CA VAL A 6 -10.50 -1.55 11.04
C VAL A 6 -9.53 -0.40 11.36
N LEU A 7 -9.95 0.56 12.18
CA LEU A 7 -9.16 1.76 12.47
C LEU A 7 -7.72 1.50 12.96
N PRO A 8 -7.45 0.52 13.82
CA PRO A 8 -6.08 0.21 14.25
C PRO A 8 -5.17 -0.26 13.11
N HIS A 9 -5.74 -0.72 12.00
CA HIS A 9 -5.04 -1.28 10.83
C HIS A 9 -4.97 -0.29 9.66
N LEU A 10 -5.54 0.91 9.82
CA LEU A 10 -5.53 1.94 8.77
C LEU A 10 -4.28 2.80 8.85
N PHE A 11 -3.86 3.28 7.70
CA PHE A 11 -2.97 4.41 7.61
C PHE A 11 -3.42 5.37 6.49
N ILE A 12 -3.15 6.64 6.67
CA ILE A 12 -3.44 7.69 5.70
C ILE A 12 -2.12 8.20 5.16
N LEU A 13 -1.99 8.17 3.85
CA LEU A 13 -0.83 8.68 3.13
C LEU A 13 -1.17 10.00 2.44
N GLY A 14 -0.26 10.94 2.50
CA GLY A 14 -0.38 12.22 1.81
C GLY A 14 0.91 12.60 1.12
N ARG A 15 0.80 13.34 0.02
CA ARG A 15 1.98 13.85 -0.70
C ARG A 15 2.68 14.95 0.09
N ASN A 16 3.99 15.01 -0.03
CA ASN A 16 4.84 16.09 0.44
C ASN A 16 5.97 16.31 -0.59
N GLY A 17 5.70 17.12 -1.61
CA GLY A 17 6.56 17.22 -2.78
C GLY A 17 6.66 15.88 -3.52
N ASP A 18 7.89 15.38 -3.68
CA ASP A 18 8.18 14.08 -4.30
C ASP A 18 8.12 12.90 -3.31
N ASP A 19 7.87 13.19 -2.03
CA ASP A 19 7.75 12.18 -0.99
C ASP A 19 6.28 11.85 -0.69
N VAL A 20 6.08 10.71 -0.04
CA VAL A 20 4.78 10.27 0.47
C VAL A 20 4.92 10.02 1.97
N ILE A 21 4.20 10.80 2.75
CA ILE A 21 4.27 10.79 4.21
C ILE A 21 3.08 10.07 4.80
N VAL A 22 3.32 9.27 5.82
CA VAL A 22 2.28 8.71 6.67
C VAL A 22 1.68 9.85 7.49
N ARG A 23 0.48 10.30 7.15
CA ARG A 23 -0.24 11.37 7.86
C ARG A 23 -0.84 10.88 9.16
N LEU A 24 -1.27 9.62 9.17
CA LEU A 24 -1.80 8.94 10.33
C LEU A 24 -1.53 7.45 10.19
N ALA A 25 -1.13 6.81 11.26
CA ALA A 25 -1.06 5.36 11.40
C ALA A 25 -1.94 4.90 12.54
N GLY A 26 -2.64 3.79 12.33
CA GLY A 26 -3.38 3.10 13.38
C GLY A 26 -2.41 2.45 14.39
N THR A 27 -2.84 2.35 15.64
CA THR A 27 -2.00 1.86 16.74
C THR A 27 -1.41 0.48 16.49
N HIS A 28 -2.15 -0.39 15.81
CA HIS A 28 -1.68 -1.74 15.52
C HIS A 28 -0.51 -1.76 14.55
N LEU A 29 -0.47 -0.81 13.62
CA LEU A 29 0.66 -0.69 12.69
C LEU A 29 1.93 -0.20 13.40
N ASP A 30 1.80 0.78 14.31
CA ASP A 30 2.92 1.27 15.11
C ASP A 30 3.48 0.17 16.02
N GLU A 31 2.61 -0.62 16.65
CA GLU A 31 2.99 -1.77 17.47
C GLU A 31 3.75 -2.82 16.65
N ARG A 32 3.24 -3.17 15.47
CA ARG A 32 3.88 -4.17 14.60
C ARG A 32 5.20 -3.73 14.01
N THR A 33 5.38 -2.44 13.77
CA THR A 33 6.64 -1.89 13.27
C THR A 33 7.63 -1.54 14.38
N GLY A 34 7.16 -1.56 15.64
CA GLY A 34 7.96 -1.19 16.80
C GLY A 34 8.37 0.29 16.82
N THR A 35 7.72 1.12 16.00
CA THR A 35 8.08 2.53 15.86
C THR A 35 6.89 3.33 15.34
N PRO A 36 6.67 4.56 15.84
CA PRO A 36 5.65 5.44 15.29
C PRO A 36 5.90 5.72 13.82
N LEU A 37 4.88 5.49 12.98
CA LEU A 37 4.96 5.70 11.55
C LEU A 37 4.51 7.09 11.13
N THR A 38 3.63 7.73 11.90
CA THR A 38 3.11 9.06 11.59
C THR A 38 4.25 10.08 11.43
N GLY A 39 4.23 10.83 10.35
CA GLY A 39 5.25 11.82 9.97
C GLY A 39 6.42 11.24 9.19
N ARG A 40 6.55 9.93 9.04
CA ARG A 40 7.64 9.31 8.29
C ARG A 40 7.32 9.17 6.81
N SER A 41 8.37 9.19 6.00
CA SER A 41 8.27 8.78 4.60
C SER A 41 7.92 7.29 4.51
N VAL A 42 6.88 6.97 3.76
CA VAL A 42 6.46 5.58 3.54
C VAL A 42 7.56 4.76 2.87
N PHE A 43 8.42 5.39 2.07
CA PHE A 43 9.50 4.70 1.36
C PHE A 43 10.59 4.16 2.30
N THR A 44 10.70 4.70 3.52
CA THR A 44 11.67 4.20 4.51
C THR A 44 11.25 2.86 5.12
N MET A 45 10.00 2.46 4.93
CA MET A 45 9.49 1.17 5.42
C MET A 45 9.94 0.01 4.53
N TYR A 46 10.27 0.28 3.28
CA TYR A 46 10.61 -0.72 2.26
C TYR A 46 12.12 -0.81 2.03
N GLY A 47 12.58 -1.98 1.59
CA GLY A 47 13.90 -2.10 0.98
C GLY A 47 13.96 -1.43 -0.40
N PRO A 48 15.13 -1.36 -1.03
CA PRO A 48 15.33 -0.61 -2.28
C PRO A 48 14.35 -0.96 -3.40
N SER A 49 14.09 -2.25 -3.60
CA SER A 49 13.19 -2.73 -4.65
C SER A 49 11.73 -2.35 -4.39
N GLY A 50 11.26 -2.53 -3.14
CA GLY A 50 9.92 -2.14 -2.73
C GLY A 50 9.74 -0.63 -2.79
N ALA A 51 10.70 0.15 -2.31
CA ALA A 51 10.68 1.60 -2.40
C ALA A 51 10.62 2.07 -3.87
N ALA A 52 11.40 1.47 -4.77
CA ALA A 52 11.38 1.79 -6.20
C ALA A 52 10.01 1.52 -6.83
N LEU A 53 9.35 0.40 -6.49
CA LEU A 53 8.01 0.08 -6.96
C LEU A 53 6.99 1.10 -6.46
N HIS A 54 7.00 1.40 -5.16
CA HIS A 54 6.05 2.33 -4.57
C HIS A 54 6.25 3.78 -5.06
N ARG A 55 7.48 4.19 -5.36
CA ARG A 55 7.76 5.48 -6.02
C ARG A 55 7.15 5.60 -7.42
N ARG A 56 6.84 4.48 -8.07
CA ARG A 56 6.11 4.46 -9.35
C ARG A 56 4.60 4.34 -9.15
N LEU A 57 4.14 3.55 -8.16
CA LEU A 57 2.73 3.30 -7.91
C LEU A 57 2.02 4.51 -7.30
N PHE A 58 2.56 5.10 -6.24
CA PHE A 58 1.86 6.17 -5.51
C PHE A 58 1.55 7.40 -6.35
N PRO A 59 2.45 7.92 -7.22
CA PRO A 59 2.09 9.03 -8.11
C PRO A 59 0.87 8.75 -8.97
N LEU A 60 0.71 7.51 -9.44
CA LEU A 60 -0.47 7.12 -10.23
C LEU A 60 -1.74 7.14 -9.39
N LEU A 61 -1.69 6.58 -8.17
CA LEU A 61 -2.83 6.56 -7.25
C LEU A 61 -3.27 7.97 -6.83
N PHE A 62 -2.32 8.91 -6.71
CA PHE A 62 -2.63 10.31 -6.41
C PHE A 62 -3.15 11.08 -7.62
N ALA A 63 -2.72 10.73 -8.83
CA ALA A 63 -3.08 11.45 -10.05
C ALA A 63 -4.37 10.94 -10.70
N THR A 64 -4.71 9.69 -10.48
CA THR A 64 -5.84 9.00 -11.13
C THR A 64 -6.77 8.41 -10.07
N PRO A 65 -8.09 8.56 -10.22
CA PRO A 65 -9.04 8.06 -9.24
C PRO A 65 -9.28 6.56 -9.40
N PHE A 66 -8.32 5.76 -9.05
CA PHE A 66 -8.48 4.31 -8.92
C PHE A 66 -7.88 3.81 -7.62
N GLY A 67 -8.42 2.73 -7.09
CA GLY A 67 -7.88 2.01 -5.96
C GLY A 67 -6.89 0.94 -6.41
N ALA A 68 -6.08 0.47 -5.47
CA ALA A 68 -5.19 -0.66 -5.68
C ALA A 68 -5.27 -1.65 -4.52
N LEU A 69 -5.39 -2.94 -4.84
CA LEU A 69 -5.28 -4.03 -3.88
C LEU A 69 -4.01 -4.81 -4.19
N LYS A 70 -3.06 -4.79 -3.27
CA LYS A 70 -1.86 -5.61 -3.34
C LYS A 70 -2.06 -6.87 -2.53
N HIS A 71 -1.87 -8.03 -3.16
CA HIS A 71 -1.66 -9.28 -2.44
C HIS A 71 -0.16 -9.50 -2.30
N VAL A 72 0.32 -9.60 -1.07
CA VAL A 72 1.74 -9.59 -0.75
C VAL A 72 2.10 -10.70 0.24
N LEU A 73 3.33 -11.17 0.16
CA LEU A 73 3.99 -11.82 1.28
C LEU A 73 4.75 -10.76 2.06
N VAL A 74 4.43 -10.58 3.34
CA VAL A 74 5.17 -9.69 4.25
C VAL A 74 6.12 -10.49 5.11
N LYS A 75 7.31 -9.93 5.34
CA LYS A 75 8.32 -10.55 6.19
C LYS A 75 8.13 -10.11 7.63
N LEU A 76 8.05 -11.05 8.53
CA LEU A 76 7.99 -10.81 9.97
C LEU A 76 9.40 -10.70 10.57
N SER A 77 9.50 -10.08 11.74
CA SER A 77 10.78 -9.89 12.45
C SER A 77 11.53 -11.20 12.74
N GLY A 78 10.79 -12.30 12.92
CA GLY A 78 11.34 -13.66 13.03
C GLY A 78 11.78 -14.29 11.72
N GLY A 79 11.68 -13.57 10.59
CA GLY A 79 12.11 -14.06 9.27
C GLY A 79 11.05 -14.88 8.52
N LEU A 80 9.89 -15.14 9.12
CA LEU A 80 8.78 -15.83 8.49
C LEU A 80 8.07 -14.91 7.49
N TRP A 81 7.51 -15.52 6.45
CA TRP A 81 6.67 -14.82 5.46
C TRP A 81 5.20 -15.13 5.72
N ARG A 82 4.34 -14.11 5.57
CA ARG A 82 2.89 -14.23 5.74
C ARG A 82 2.15 -13.52 4.61
N ASP A 83 1.03 -14.10 4.22
CA ASP A 83 0.13 -13.49 3.25
C ASP A 83 -0.60 -12.30 3.89
N ALA A 84 -0.70 -11.22 3.12
CA ALA A 84 -1.47 -10.04 3.51
C ALA A 84 -2.04 -9.35 2.28
N ASP A 85 -3.18 -8.72 2.47
CA ASP A 85 -3.79 -7.82 1.51
C ASP A 85 -3.62 -6.37 1.97
N ILE A 86 -3.18 -5.50 1.06
CA ILE A 86 -3.03 -4.08 1.33
C ILE A 86 -3.86 -3.31 0.31
N LEU A 87 -4.93 -2.69 0.80
CA LEU A 87 -5.83 -1.85 0.01
C LEU A 87 -5.37 -0.40 0.06
N TYR A 88 -5.37 0.27 -1.08
CA TYR A 88 -5.19 1.72 -1.21
C TYR A 88 -6.40 2.32 -1.91
N LEU A 89 -7.05 3.29 -1.28
CA LEU A 89 -8.18 4.02 -1.83
C LEU A 89 -7.87 5.52 -1.85
N PRO A 90 -7.90 6.19 -3.01
CA PRO A 90 -7.80 7.63 -3.07
C PRO A 90 -9.05 8.26 -2.50
N VAL A 91 -8.87 9.23 -1.62
CA VAL A 91 -9.94 10.04 -1.04
C VAL A 91 -9.61 11.52 -1.16
N SER A 92 -10.61 12.34 -1.45
CA SER A 92 -10.45 13.78 -1.41
C SER A 92 -10.46 14.24 0.04
N ALA A 93 -9.45 15.00 0.45
CA ALA A 93 -9.31 15.49 1.80
C ALA A 93 -9.31 17.03 1.80
N GLY A 94 -10.14 17.62 2.68
CA GLY A 94 -10.21 19.06 2.85
C GLY A 94 -10.91 19.82 1.72
N ALA A 95 -11.01 21.15 1.91
CA ALA A 95 -11.66 22.06 0.96
C ALA A 95 -10.84 22.28 -0.32
N ASP A 96 -9.54 22.04 -0.27
CA ASP A 96 -8.61 22.26 -1.38
C ASP A 96 -8.55 21.09 -2.35
N GLY A 97 -9.28 20.00 -2.05
CA GLY A 97 -9.37 18.83 -2.93
C GLY A 97 -8.08 17.98 -2.99
N ASP A 98 -7.19 18.14 -2.04
CA ASP A 98 -5.99 17.31 -1.92
C ASP A 98 -6.36 15.83 -1.86
N ILE A 99 -5.71 15.01 -2.69
CA ILE A 99 -5.89 13.57 -2.67
C ILE A 99 -5.00 12.97 -1.59
N GLN A 100 -5.62 12.18 -0.73
CA GLN A 100 -4.94 11.31 0.23
C GLN A 100 -5.24 9.85 -0.13
N LEU A 101 -4.39 8.93 0.31
CA LEU A 101 -4.65 7.51 0.19
C LEU A 101 -5.00 6.96 1.56
N VAL A 102 -6.22 6.46 1.71
CA VAL A 102 -6.59 5.61 2.84
C VAL A 102 -6.12 4.20 2.51
N SER A 103 -5.36 3.60 3.39
CA SER A 103 -4.83 2.26 3.22
C SER A 103 -5.18 1.39 4.42
N CYS A 104 -5.47 0.13 4.15
CA CYS A 104 -5.71 -0.89 5.15
C CYS A 104 -4.85 -2.10 4.84
N ALA A 105 -4.07 -2.56 5.81
CA ALA A 105 -3.32 -3.80 5.72
C ALA A 105 -4.02 -4.87 6.55
N ILE A 106 -4.46 -5.94 5.89
CA ILE A 106 -5.16 -7.06 6.51
C ILE A 106 -4.30 -8.32 6.33
N ALA A 107 -3.88 -8.92 7.44
CA ALA A 107 -3.26 -10.24 7.40
C ALA A 107 -4.34 -11.30 7.12
N LEU A 108 -4.01 -12.27 6.29
CA LEU A 108 -4.94 -13.34 5.90
C LEU A 108 -4.98 -14.51 6.90
N ASP A 109 -4.11 -14.48 7.91
CA ASP A 109 -4.12 -15.44 9.02
C ASP A 109 -4.12 -14.74 10.40
N ASP A 110 -4.82 -15.34 11.38
CA ASP A 110 -4.98 -14.78 12.73
C ASP A 110 -3.68 -14.80 13.56
N THR A 111 -2.67 -15.58 13.15
CA THR A 111 -1.46 -15.79 13.94
C THR A 111 -0.42 -14.70 13.73
N SER A 112 -0.53 -13.92 12.67
CA SER A 112 0.46 -12.90 12.29
C SER A 112 0.39 -11.61 13.09
N TYR A 113 -0.66 -11.40 13.88
CA TYR A 113 -0.86 -10.14 14.61
C TYR A 113 0.09 -9.93 15.81
N GLN A 114 0.70 -10.99 16.30
CA GLN A 114 1.60 -10.90 17.47
C GLN A 114 3.07 -10.68 17.11
N GLU A 115 3.44 -10.88 15.85
CA GLU A 115 4.81 -10.72 15.40
C GLU A 115 5.02 -9.38 14.68
N GLY A 116 6.15 -8.72 14.96
CA GLY A 116 6.53 -7.46 14.32
C GLY A 116 6.84 -7.63 12.84
N LEU A 117 6.81 -6.55 12.09
CA LEU A 117 7.23 -6.50 10.69
C LEU A 117 8.74 -6.24 10.59
N ALA A 118 9.41 -6.93 9.67
CA ALA A 118 10.80 -6.64 9.32
C ALA A 118 10.86 -5.45 8.38
N LEU A 119 10.95 -4.22 8.92
CA LEU A 119 11.10 -3.03 8.10
C LEU A 119 12.45 -3.00 7.38
N GLY A 120 12.48 -2.40 6.21
CA GLY A 120 13.69 -2.19 5.42
C GLY A 120 13.91 -3.28 4.38
N GLU A 121 14.89 -4.14 4.58
CA GLU A 121 15.29 -5.13 3.57
C GLU A 121 14.17 -6.15 3.27
N GLU A 122 13.71 -6.16 2.03
CA GLU A 122 12.70 -7.10 1.52
C GLU A 122 11.50 -7.29 2.45
N MET A 123 10.92 -6.19 2.94
CA MET A 123 9.75 -6.25 3.83
C MET A 123 8.56 -6.96 3.17
N GLU A 124 8.40 -6.82 1.86
CA GLU A 124 7.30 -7.41 1.12
C GLU A 124 7.71 -7.97 -0.25
N ARG A 125 6.96 -8.96 -0.71
CA ARG A 125 6.98 -9.49 -2.08
C ARG A 125 5.57 -9.43 -2.64
N ILE A 126 5.38 -8.67 -3.71
CA ILE A 126 4.06 -8.55 -4.34
C ILE A 126 3.83 -9.77 -5.24
N SER A 127 2.77 -10.53 -4.95
CA SER A 127 2.31 -11.62 -5.81
C SER A 127 1.30 -11.14 -6.85
N HIS A 128 0.38 -10.25 -6.46
CA HIS A 128 -0.64 -9.69 -7.33
C HIS A 128 -0.86 -8.20 -7.02
N LEU A 129 -1.19 -7.44 -8.06
CA LEU A 129 -1.67 -6.08 -7.95
C LEU A 129 -2.96 -5.95 -8.75
N THR A 130 -4.05 -5.68 -8.08
CA THR A 130 -5.37 -5.46 -8.69
C THR A 130 -5.70 -3.99 -8.64
N LEU A 131 -6.12 -3.42 -9.76
CA LEU A 131 -6.55 -2.03 -9.86
C LEU A 131 -8.06 -1.98 -9.97
N MET A 132 -8.67 -1.06 -9.24
CA MET A 132 -10.11 -0.94 -9.12
C MET A 132 -10.55 0.46 -9.54
N ALA A 133 -11.57 0.54 -10.40
CA ALA A 133 -12.24 1.81 -10.63
C ALA A 133 -12.97 2.23 -9.33
N VAL A 134 -12.83 3.49 -8.96
CA VAL A 134 -13.55 4.09 -7.83
C VAL A 134 -14.66 5.02 -8.30
N ASP A 135 -14.73 5.28 -9.62
CA ASP A 135 -15.78 6.05 -10.28
C ASP A 135 -15.93 5.57 -11.74
N ASP A 136 -16.82 6.23 -12.51
CA ASP A 136 -17.14 5.87 -13.90
C ASP A 136 -16.03 6.24 -14.90
N ARG A 137 -14.93 6.81 -14.47
CA ARG A 137 -13.81 7.14 -15.36
C ARG A 137 -13.09 5.86 -15.81
N PRO A 138 -12.72 5.78 -17.10
CA PRO A 138 -12.03 4.61 -17.59
C PRO A 138 -10.67 4.45 -16.91
N LEU A 139 -10.41 3.25 -16.40
CA LEU A 139 -9.08 2.89 -15.93
C LEU A 139 -8.07 2.96 -17.09
N PRO A 140 -6.85 3.40 -16.86
CA PRO A 140 -5.76 3.21 -17.80
C PRO A 140 -5.64 1.73 -18.19
N THR A 141 -5.16 1.44 -19.39
CA THR A 141 -4.98 0.04 -19.80
C THR A 141 -4.02 -0.70 -18.87
N ALA A 142 -4.28 -2.00 -18.64
CA ALA A 142 -3.44 -2.85 -17.81
C ALA A 142 -1.97 -2.77 -18.21
N ASP A 143 -1.70 -2.84 -19.51
CA ASP A 143 -0.34 -2.81 -20.05
C ASP A 143 0.39 -1.50 -19.75
N ARG A 144 -0.32 -0.37 -19.85
CA ARG A 144 0.26 0.94 -19.54
C ARG A 144 0.65 1.05 -18.06
N ILE A 145 -0.22 0.59 -17.16
CA ILE A 145 0.06 0.64 -15.73
C ILE A 145 1.13 -0.38 -15.37
N ALA A 146 1.07 -1.59 -15.92
CA ALA A 146 2.10 -2.61 -15.71
C ALA A 146 3.49 -2.07 -16.12
N ALA A 147 3.59 -1.47 -17.30
CA ALA A 147 4.85 -0.87 -17.76
C ALA A 147 5.34 0.24 -16.82
N GLN A 148 4.46 1.07 -16.30
CA GLN A 148 4.84 2.16 -15.39
C GLN A 148 5.22 1.67 -13.99
N VAL A 149 4.47 0.70 -13.43
CA VAL A 149 4.63 0.25 -12.04
C VAL A 149 5.71 -0.81 -11.93
N LEU A 150 5.69 -1.82 -12.79
CA LEU A 150 6.60 -2.95 -12.70
C LEU A 150 7.93 -2.68 -13.41
N GLY A 151 7.96 -1.79 -14.44
CA GLY A 151 9.16 -1.55 -15.23
C GLY A 151 9.66 -2.85 -15.88
N ASP A 152 10.97 -3.00 -16.01
CA ASP A 152 11.59 -4.20 -16.60
C ASP A 152 11.60 -5.41 -15.64
N ALA A 153 11.17 -5.26 -14.39
CA ALA A 153 11.14 -6.32 -13.36
C ALA A 153 9.88 -7.19 -13.44
N HIS A 154 9.39 -7.51 -14.65
CA HIS A 154 8.12 -8.21 -14.86
C HIS A 154 8.11 -9.69 -14.48
N ALA A 155 9.24 -10.30 -14.18
CA ALA A 155 9.33 -11.73 -13.90
C ALA A 155 8.70 -12.07 -12.53
N GLY A 156 7.43 -12.44 -12.55
CA GLY A 156 6.73 -12.97 -11.38
C GLY A 156 5.56 -12.16 -10.85
N HIS A 157 5.32 -10.95 -11.33
CA HIS A 157 4.17 -10.15 -10.91
C HIS A 157 3.02 -10.23 -11.93
N ARG A 158 1.79 -10.41 -11.43
CA ARG A 158 0.57 -10.38 -12.25
C ARG A 158 -0.23 -9.12 -11.94
N LEU A 159 -0.56 -8.36 -12.99
CA LEU A 159 -1.44 -7.20 -12.89
C LEU A 159 -2.85 -7.62 -13.32
N HIS A 160 -3.83 -7.47 -12.44
CA HIS A 160 -5.24 -7.69 -12.74
C HIS A 160 -5.99 -6.37 -12.65
N ILE A 161 -6.88 -6.11 -13.62
CA ILE A 161 -7.80 -4.98 -13.57
C ILE A 161 -9.20 -5.52 -13.32
N LEU A 162 -9.79 -5.13 -12.19
CA LEU A 162 -11.20 -5.32 -11.92
C LEU A 162 -11.95 -4.06 -12.37
N ARG A 163 -13.03 -4.27 -13.08
CA ARG A 163 -14.03 -3.24 -13.36
C ARG A 163 -15.21 -3.49 -12.42
N ALA A 164 -15.55 -2.50 -11.62
CA ALA A 164 -16.79 -2.50 -10.84
C ALA A 164 -17.99 -2.31 -11.76
#